data_5236673be3a621e05a30972c1a5f36c2
#
_entry.id   5236673be3a621e05a30972c1a5f36c2
#
_cell.length_a   1.000
_cell.length_b   1.000
_cell.length_c   1.000
_cell.angle_alpha   90.00
_cell.angle_beta   90.00
_cell.angle_gamma   90.00
#
_symmetry.space_group_name_H-M   'P 1'
#
loop_
_entity.id
_entity.type
_entity.pdbx_description
1 polymer ?
#
loop_
_entity_poly.entity_id
_entity_poly.type
_entity_poly.pdbx_seq_one_letter_code
_entity_poly.pdbx_strand_id
1 'polypeptide(L)'
;MKITELIQESSGYSLAGSYTDDLVISKIWLAYELKKVLEQQGIDSVPVAYMLGSWYGNQSVILRKMSVPIDQIIDVERNKRWLKTGQKIQQALGIKDVKSMHADANQIDFRQLKDPGVIINTSLNDMSDHGWFDHIPEGAIVVLQGRDHQPPGSEHVYQSPEEILELYPLEQVLYQGSRHLQDPETEYNRHMVIGIKGANQLRELTFMGMSQCTRDCSGHRAGYAWSKAHGGASAASWSPSFNKGAEIASLGY
;
A
#
# COMPACT_ATOMS: atom_id res chain seq x y z
N MET A 1 -0.05 17.35 -27.20
CA MET A 1 -0.04 17.93 -25.83
C MET A 1 1.34 17.67 -25.24
N LYS A 2 2.05 18.71 -24.84
CA LYS A 2 3.39 18.60 -24.25
C LYS A 2 3.25 18.29 -22.75
N ILE A 3 4.19 17.54 -22.16
CA ILE A 3 4.21 17.24 -20.71
C ILE A 3 4.14 18.53 -19.89
N THR A 4 4.77 19.62 -20.38
CA THR A 4 4.73 20.96 -19.75
C THR A 4 3.31 21.56 -19.68
N GLU A 5 2.44 21.25 -20.62
CA GLU A 5 1.05 21.71 -20.63
C GLU A 5 0.20 20.93 -19.61
N LEU A 6 0.49 19.64 -19.42
CA LEU A 6 -0.13 18.81 -18.39
C LEU A 6 0.28 19.22 -16.97
N ILE A 7 1.52 19.69 -16.80
CA ILE A 7 2.04 20.18 -15.52
C ILE A 7 1.33 21.48 -15.10
N GLN A 8 0.98 22.35 -16.06
CA GLN A 8 0.31 23.62 -15.79
C GLN A 8 -1.19 23.47 -15.46
N GLU A 9 -1.86 22.42 -15.93
CA GLU A 9 -3.28 22.17 -15.65
C GLU A 9 -3.57 21.58 -14.25
N SER A 10 -2.58 21.16 -13.48
CA SER A 10 -2.74 20.52 -12.17
C SER A 10 -2.61 21.54 -11.03
N SER A 11 -3.70 22.21 -10.67
CA SER A 11 -3.78 23.02 -9.46
C SER A 11 -3.95 22.14 -8.20
N GLY A 12 -3.05 22.30 -7.25
CA GLY A 12 -3.09 21.62 -5.97
C GLY A 12 -1.97 20.65 -5.81
N TYR A 13 -1.63 19.70 -5.29
CA TYR A 13 -0.45 18.81 -5.28
C TYR A 13 0.09 18.69 -6.69
N SER A 14 1.13 19.44 -6.97
CA SER A 14 1.52 19.65 -8.35
C SER A 14 1.97 18.34 -8.99
N LEU A 15 1.59 18.11 -10.22
CA LEU A 15 2.17 17.04 -11.04
C LEU A 15 3.72 17.13 -11.01
N ALA A 16 4.28 18.33 -10.94
CA ALA A 16 5.70 18.55 -10.74
C ALA A 16 6.23 17.90 -9.45
N GLY A 17 5.51 18.02 -8.34
CA GLY A 17 5.85 17.38 -7.06
C GLY A 17 5.81 15.84 -7.11
N SER A 18 5.18 15.25 -8.11
CA SER A 18 5.18 13.79 -8.28
C SER A 18 6.40 13.25 -9.02
N TYR A 19 7.24 14.14 -9.58
CA TYR A 19 8.46 13.84 -10.32
C TYR A 19 9.70 14.50 -9.71
N THR A 20 9.71 14.74 -8.41
CA THR A 20 10.91 15.13 -7.67
C THR A 20 11.95 14.02 -7.75
N ASP A 21 13.23 14.39 -7.67
CA ASP A 21 14.35 13.47 -7.86
C ASP A 21 14.29 12.30 -6.87
N ASP A 22 13.95 12.56 -5.61
CA ASP A 22 13.78 11.56 -4.55
C ASP A 22 12.69 10.52 -4.90
N LEU A 23 11.53 10.97 -5.37
CA LEU A 23 10.44 10.09 -5.77
C LEU A 23 10.80 9.28 -7.02
N VAL A 24 11.47 9.89 -8.00
CA VAL A 24 11.93 9.18 -9.20
C VAL A 24 12.99 8.14 -8.83
N ILE A 25 13.96 8.49 -8.00
CA ILE A 25 15.00 7.57 -7.50
C ILE A 25 14.37 6.41 -6.74
N SER A 26 13.39 6.68 -5.86
CA SER A 26 12.67 5.65 -5.13
C SER A 26 11.96 4.65 -6.05
N LYS A 27 11.31 5.17 -7.11
CA LYS A 27 10.57 4.35 -8.08
C LYS A 27 11.48 3.53 -8.99
N ILE A 28 12.62 4.09 -9.38
CA ILE A 28 13.67 3.37 -10.12
C ILE A 28 14.25 2.25 -9.26
N TRP A 29 14.53 2.53 -8.00
CA TRP A 29 15.01 1.53 -7.05
C TRP A 29 14.02 0.36 -6.92
N LEU A 30 12.72 0.65 -6.75
CA LEU A 30 11.69 -0.40 -6.70
C LEU A 30 11.69 -1.24 -7.98
N ALA A 31 11.68 -0.60 -9.15
CA ALA A 31 11.65 -1.31 -10.42
C ALA A 31 12.88 -2.20 -10.63
N TYR A 32 14.06 -1.72 -10.21
CA TYR A 32 15.31 -2.47 -10.27
C TYR A 32 15.27 -3.71 -9.37
N GLU A 33 14.91 -3.55 -8.09
CA GLU A 33 14.88 -4.67 -7.15
C GLU A 33 13.77 -5.67 -7.49
N LEU A 34 12.59 -5.21 -7.92
CA LEU A 34 11.53 -6.10 -8.38
C LEU A 34 11.99 -6.94 -9.57
N LYS A 35 12.62 -6.31 -10.59
CA LYS A 35 13.13 -7.04 -11.74
C LYS A 35 14.14 -8.10 -11.34
N LYS A 36 15.09 -7.77 -10.46
CA LYS A 36 16.08 -8.69 -9.92
C LYS A 36 15.44 -9.85 -9.14
N VAL A 37 14.43 -9.56 -8.32
CA VAL A 37 13.68 -10.60 -7.60
C VAL A 37 12.99 -11.54 -8.58
N LEU A 38 12.30 -11.02 -9.61
CA LEU A 38 11.65 -11.86 -10.62
C LEU A 38 12.66 -12.77 -11.33
N GLU A 39 13.82 -12.23 -11.73
CA GLU A 39 14.90 -13.00 -12.32
C GLU A 39 15.41 -14.11 -11.38
N GLN A 40 15.61 -13.82 -10.10
CA GLN A 40 16.05 -14.78 -9.09
C GLN A 40 15.03 -15.89 -8.82
N GLN A 41 13.73 -15.57 -8.96
CA GLN A 41 12.64 -16.54 -8.83
C GLN A 41 12.37 -17.32 -10.13
N GLY A 42 13.12 -17.07 -11.21
CA GLY A 42 12.91 -17.70 -12.51
C GLY A 42 11.60 -17.29 -13.19
N ILE A 43 11.08 -16.09 -12.88
CA ILE A 43 9.83 -15.56 -13.43
C ILE A 43 10.15 -14.69 -14.65
N ASP A 44 9.94 -15.23 -15.84
CA ASP A 44 10.22 -14.56 -17.11
C ASP A 44 9.13 -13.53 -17.48
N SER A 45 7.89 -13.72 -17.02
CA SER A 45 6.77 -12.80 -17.22
C SER A 45 5.78 -12.87 -16.08
N VAL A 46 5.25 -11.70 -15.73
CA VAL A 46 4.14 -11.52 -14.78
C VAL A 46 2.89 -11.14 -15.58
N PRO A 47 1.85 -11.99 -15.64
CA PRO A 47 0.65 -11.69 -16.43
C PRO A 47 -0.05 -10.39 -16.02
N VAL A 48 -0.15 -10.12 -14.72
CA VAL A 48 -0.81 -8.92 -14.19
C VAL A 48 -0.13 -8.42 -12.93
N ALA A 49 0.10 -7.11 -12.86
CA ALA A 49 0.46 -6.40 -11.64
C ALA A 49 -0.59 -5.33 -11.29
N TYR A 50 -0.97 -5.25 -10.02
CA TYR A 50 -1.79 -4.15 -9.50
C TYR A 50 -0.90 -3.13 -8.80
N MET A 51 -1.07 -1.86 -9.17
CA MET A 51 -0.42 -0.72 -8.54
C MET A 51 -1.44 0.01 -7.67
N LEU A 52 -1.39 -0.20 -6.35
CA LEU A 52 -2.34 0.38 -5.39
C LEU A 52 -1.92 1.80 -5.00
N GLY A 53 -2.90 2.72 -4.99
CA GLY A 53 -2.63 4.13 -4.76
C GLY A 53 -1.72 4.71 -5.84
N SER A 54 -2.04 4.45 -7.10
CA SER A 54 -1.15 4.75 -8.24
C SER A 54 -0.91 6.23 -8.49
N TRP A 55 -1.73 7.11 -7.85
CA TRP A 55 -1.64 8.55 -8.00
C TRP A 55 -1.68 8.95 -9.50
N TYR A 56 -0.59 9.51 -10.03
CA TYR A 56 -0.46 9.85 -11.44
C TYR A 56 0.14 8.73 -12.31
N GLY A 57 0.22 7.50 -11.81
CA GLY A 57 0.75 6.34 -12.55
C GLY A 57 2.25 6.38 -12.81
N ASN A 58 3.01 7.15 -12.05
CA ASN A 58 4.45 7.35 -12.26
C ASN A 58 5.25 6.05 -12.09
N GLN A 59 4.87 5.20 -11.12
CA GLN A 59 5.53 3.91 -10.92
C GLN A 59 5.34 3.01 -12.14
N SER A 60 4.13 2.96 -12.69
CA SER A 60 3.81 2.16 -13.88
C SER A 60 4.60 2.63 -15.10
N VAL A 61 4.79 3.94 -15.27
CA VAL A 61 5.65 4.50 -16.32
C VAL A 61 7.09 4.00 -16.16
N ILE A 62 7.63 4.05 -14.94
CA ILE A 62 9.01 3.64 -14.66
C ILE A 62 9.18 2.13 -14.86
N LEU A 63 8.25 1.31 -14.38
CA LEU A 63 8.26 -0.15 -14.60
C LEU A 63 8.34 -0.47 -16.10
N ARG A 64 7.55 0.21 -16.93
CA ARG A 64 7.58 0.05 -18.40
C ARG A 64 8.90 0.51 -19.01
N LYS A 65 9.41 1.68 -18.62
CA LYS A 65 10.67 2.21 -19.15
C LYS A 65 11.89 1.36 -18.77
N MET A 66 11.84 0.69 -17.63
CA MET A 66 12.89 -0.23 -17.17
C MET A 66 12.69 -1.67 -17.65
N SER A 67 11.69 -1.92 -18.48
CA SER A 67 11.38 -3.25 -19.03
C SER A 67 11.28 -4.33 -17.95
N VAL A 68 10.57 -4.01 -16.85
CA VAL A 68 10.18 -5.03 -15.88
C VAL A 68 9.19 -5.99 -16.57
N PRO A 69 9.37 -7.32 -16.50
CA PRO A 69 8.62 -8.27 -17.30
C PRO A 69 7.20 -8.48 -16.77
N ILE A 70 6.35 -7.48 -16.95
CA ILE A 70 4.93 -7.48 -16.57
C ILE A 70 4.11 -7.27 -17.83
N ASP A 71 3.18 -8.18 -18.17
CA ASP A 71 2.37 -8.07 -19.38
C ASP A 71 1.35 -6.95 -19.26
N GLN A 72 0.64 -6.87 -18.12
CA GLN A 72 -0.36 -5.86 -17.87
C GLN A 72 -0.19 -5.23 -16.48
N ILE A 73 -0.24 -3.90 -16.40
CA ILE A 73 -0.31 -3.16 -15.13
C ILE A 73 -1.72 -2.59 -14.97
N ILE A 74 -2.28 -2.69 -13.77
CA ILE A 74 -3.56 -2.09 -13.41
C ILE A 74 -3.31 -1.01 -12.35
N ASP A 75 -3.38 0.26 -12.75
CA ASP A 75 -3.31 1.40 -11.86
C ASP A 75 -4.62 1.55 -11.10
N VAL A 76 -4.61 1.32 -9.79
CA VAL A 76 -5.76 1.50 -8.90
C VAL A 76 -5.60 2.82 -8.15
N GLU A 77 -6.59 3.71 -8.29
CA GLU A 77 -6.57 5.03 -7.65
C GLU A 77 -8.00 5.47 -7.30
N ARG A 78 -8.21 5.88 -6.04
CA ARG A 78 -9.51 6.37 -5.56
C ARG A 78 -9.84 7.79 -6.03
N ASN A 79 -8.82 8.58 -6.37
CA ASN A 79 -9.01 9.93 -6.90
C ASN A 79 -9.11 9.90 -8.42
N LYS A 80 -10.32 10.03 -8.93
CA LYS A 80 -10.62 9.98 -10.36
C LYS A 80 -9.86 11.04 -11.18
N ARG A 81 -9.55 12.21 -10.60
CA ARG A 81 -8.82 13.28 -11.28
C ARG A 81 -7.37 12.89 -11.47
N TRP A 82 -6.71 12.35 -10.45
CA TRP A 82 -5.33 11.88 -10.54
C TRP A 82 -5.19 10.74 -11.55
N LEU A 83 -6.11 9.78 -11.47
CA LEU A 83 -6.15 8.66 -12.42
C LEU A 83 -6.26 9.13 -13.88
N LYS A 84 -7.17 10.08 -14.17
CA LYS A 84 -7.31 10.66 -15.52
C LYS A 84 -6.06 11.41 -15.98
N THR A 85 -5.39 12.13 -15.10
CA THR A 85 -4.12 12.80 -15.41
C THR A 85 -3.04 11.79 -15.71
N GLY A 86 -2.93 10.72 -14.92
CA GLY A 86 -2.00 9.60 -15.17
C GLY A 86 -2.21 8.96 -16.55
N GLN A 87 -3.47 8.69 -16.93
CA GLN A 87 -3.81 8.17 -18.27
C GLN A 87 -3.29 9.07 -19.40
N LYS A 88 -3.48 10.39 -19.27
CA LYS A 88 -2.99 11.35 -20.27
C LYS A 88 -1.45 11.34 -20.37
N ILE A 89 -0.76 11.24 -19.23
CA ILE A 89 0.71 11.15 -19.18
C ILE A 89 1.18 9.86 -19.87
N GLN A 90 0.61 8.73 -19.52
CA GLN A 90 0.94 7.43 -20.09
C GLN A 90 0.73 7.44 -21.61
N GLN A 91 -0.40 8.00 -22.08
CA GLN A 91 -0.69 8.15 -23.48
C GLN A 91 0.34 9.06 -24.19
N ALA A 92 0.68 10.21 -23.58
CA ALA A 92 1.65 11.15 -24.15
C ALA A 92 3.06 10.55 -24.24
N LEU A 93 3.41 9.65 -23.32
CA LEU A 93 4.70 8.93 -23.29
C LEU A 93 4.69 7.65 -24.12
N GLY A 94 3.57 7.32 -24.80
CA GLY A 94 3.42 6.09 -25.58
C GLY A 94 3.47 4.81 -24.74
N ILE A 95 3.13 4.92 -23.45
CA ILE A 95 3.08 3.76 -22.55
C ILE A 95 1.87 2.91 -22.91
N LYS A 96 2.11 1.62 -23.11
CA LYS A 96 1.08 0.63 -23.45
C LYS A 96 0.89 -0.35 -22.27
N ASP A 97 -0.18 -1.11 -22.34
CA ASP A 97 -0.47 -2.22 -21.40
C ASP A 97 -0.58 -1.79 -19.94
N VAL A 98 -1.00 -0.53 -19.72
CA VAL A 98 -1.42 -0.01 -18.44
C VAL A 98 -2.91 0.30 -18.50
N LYS A 99 -3.69 -0.33 -17.63
CA LYS A 99 -5.12 -0.05 -17.44
C LYS A 99 -5.30 0.77 -16.17
N SER A 100 -6.31 1.62 -16.16
CA SER A 100 -6.67 2.41 -14.98
C SER A 100 -7.97 1.91 -14.39
N MET A 101 -8.00 1.74 -13.08
CA MET A 101 -9.14 1.32 -12.29
C MET A 101 -9.44 2.37 -11.23
N HIS A 102 -10.61 3.00 -11.32
CA HIS A 102 -11.09 3.92 -10.29
C HIS A 102 -11.75 3.13 -9.17
N ALA A 103 -11.02 2.86 -8.10
CA ALA A 103 -11.49 2.06 -6.98
C ALA A 103 -10.71 2.36 -5.70
N ASP A 104 -11.30 2.02 -4.56
CA ASP A 104 -10.59 1.87 -3.29
C ASP A 104 -9.85 0.53 -3.26
N ALA A 105 -8.60 0.52 -2.80
CA ALA A 105 -7.78 -0.68 -2.72
C ALA A 105 -8.45 -1.79 -1.88
N ASN A 106 -9.18 -1.41 -0.82
CA ASN A 106 -9.90 -2.33 0.05
C ASN A 106 -11.12 -2.99 -0.61
N GLN A 107 -11.52 -2.53 -1.80
CA GLN A 107 -12.66 -3.07 -2.56
C GLN A 107 -12.22 -3.91 -3.75
N ILE A 108 -10.90 -4.09 -3.95
CA ILE A 108 -10.38 -4.87 -5.06
C ILE A 108 -10.55 -6.36 -4.79
N ASP A 109 -11.10 -7.04 -5.77
CA ASP A 109 -11.15 -8.51 -5.81
C ASP A 109 -9.89 -9.05 -6.50
N PHE A 110 -8.89 -9.43 -5.71
CA PHE A 110 -7.64 -10.00 -6.23
C PHE A 110 -7.75 -11.47 -6.62
N ARG A 111 -8.90 -12.14 -6.50
CA ARG A 111 -9.08 -13.54 -6.94
C ARG A 111 -8.84 -13.74 -8.43
N GLN A 112 -8.90 -12.65 -9.21
CA GLN A 112 -8.58 -12.67 -10.64
C GLN A 112 -7.08 -12.50 -10.92
N LEU A 113 -6.26 -12.29 -9.90
CA LEU A 113 -4.81 -12.23 -10.03
C LEU A 113 -4.30 -13.57 -10.53
N LYS A 114 -3.64 -13.56 -11.68
CA LYS A 114 -3.04 -14.76 -12.27
C LYS A 114 -1.71 -15.04 -11.62
N ASP A 115 -1.34 -16.29 -11.46
CA ASP A 115 -0.04 -16.72 -10.95
C ASP A 115 0.99 -16.79 -12.09
N PRO A 116 2.19 -16.19 -11.93
CA PRO A 116 2.60 -15.30 -10.84
C PRO A 116 1.93 -13.93 -10.97
N GLY A 117 1.36 -13.42 -9.87
CA GLY A 117 0.79 -12.08 -9.81
C GLY A 117 1.58 -11.17 -8.87
N VAL A 118 1.58 -9.88 -9.17
CA VAL A 118 2.31 -8.88 -8.38
C VAL A 118 1.36 -7.81 -7.86
N ILE A 119 1.45 -7.51 -6.56
CA ILE A 119 0.76 -6.38 -5.93
C ILE A 119 1.82 -5.38 -5.46
N ILE A 120 1.72 -4.13 -5.91
CA ILE A 120 2.66 -3.08 -5.55
C ILE A 120 1.91 -1.98 -4.80
N ASN A 121 2.38 -1.64 -3.60
CA ASN A 121 1.86 -0.51 -2.84
C ASN A 121 3.01 0.39 -2.37
N THR A 122 3.04 1.60 -2.90
CA THR A 122 4.01 2.65 -2.54
C THR A 122 3.39 3.80 -1.76
N SER A 123 2.12 3.65 -1.38
CA SER A 123 1.30 4.63 -0.66
C SER A 123 0.93 4.15 0.74
N LEU A 124 1.77 3.30 1.37
CA LEU A 124 1.49 2.75 2.70
C LEU A 124 1.26 3.83 3.75
N ASN A 125 2.02 4.92 3.68
CA ASN A 125 1.89 6.04 4.62
C ASN A 125 0.54 6.77 4.51
N ASP A 126 -0.13 6.68 3.36
CA ASP A 126 -1.34 7.45 3.03
C ASP A 126 -2.62 6.60 3.14
N MET A 127 -2.49 5.33 3.56
CA MET A 127 -3.61 4.40 3.71
C MET A 127 -3.90 4.14 5.19
N SER A 128 -5.08 4.56 5.64
CA SER A 128 -5.55 4.34 7.02
C SER A 128 -6.08 2.92 7.27
N ASP A 129 -6.47 2.21 6.21
CA ASP A 129 -7.03 0.86 6.28
C ASP A 129 -6.09 -0.13 5.55
N HIS A 130 -5.81 -1.24 6.20
CA HIS A 130 -4.90 -2.29 5.73
C HIS A 130 -5.63 -3.54 5.22
N GLY A 131 -6.98 -3.53 5.17
CA GLY A 131 -7.81 -4.66 4.77
C GLY A 131 -7.53 -5.18 3.36
N TRP A 132 -7.04 -4.33 2.47
CA TRP A 132 -6.64 -4.72 1.12
C TRP A 132 -5.59 -5.84 1.12
N PHE A 133 -4.71 -5.90 2.12
CA PHE A 133 -3.66 -6.91 2.21
C PHE A 133 -4.22 -8.30 2.48
N ASP A 134 -5.31 -8.40 3.24
CA ASP A 134 -5.97 -9.68 3.54
C ASP A 134 -6.69 -10.27 2.31
N HIS A 135 -6.97 -9.43 1.31
CA HIS A 135 -7.59 -9.87 0.07
C HIS A 135 -6.59 -10.40 -0.97
N ILE A 136 -5.28 -10.22 -0.74
CA ILE A 136 -4.25 -10.71 -1.64
C ILE A 136 -4.18 -12.24 -1.57
N PRO A 137 -4.21 -12.95 -2.72
CA PRO A 137 -4.06 -14.39 -2.76
C PRO A 137 -2.71 -14.86 -2.22
N GLU A 138 -2.71 -16.03 -1.62
CA GLU A 138 -1.49 -16.78 -1.30
C GLU A 138 -0.63 -16.98 -2.56
N GLY A 139 0.69 -16.91 -2.40
CA GLY A 139 1.66 -17.06 -3.49
C GLY A 139 1.91 -15.77 -4.29
N ALA A 140 1.07 -14.76 -4.17
CA ALA A 140 1.31 -13.49 -4.86
C ALA A 140 2.59 -12.79 -4.37
N ILE A 141 3.33 -12.19 -5.28
CA ILE A 141 4.47 -11.32 -4.95
C ILE A 141 3.92 -9.96 -4.52
N VAL A 142 4.36 -9.51 -3.35
CA VAL A 142 3.95 -8.23 -2.78
C VAL A 142 5.15 -7.32 -2.64
N VAL A 143 5.02 -6.09 -3.14
CA VAL A 143 6.02 -5.02 -3.05
C VAL A 143 5.45 -3.89 -2.23
N LEU A 144 6.09 -3.57 -1.12
CA LEU A 144 5.64 -2.59 -0.14
C LEU A 144 6.70 -1.51 0.03
N GLN A 145 6.30 -0.24 -0.07
CA GLN A 145 7.18 0.88 0.26
C GLN A 145 6.50 1.82 1.25
N GLY A 146 7.22 2.10 2.36
CA GLY A 146 6.90 3.12 3.36
C GLY A 146 8.05 4.08 3.58
N ARG A 147 7.84 5.12 4.39
CA ARG A 147 8.87 6.11 4.76
C ARG A 147 8.74 6.47 6.25
N ASP A 148 9.86 6.93 6.82
CA ASP A 148 9.97 7.34 8.21
C ASP A 148 9.58 8.82 8.46
N HIS A 149 9.23 9.55 7.41
CA HIS A 149 8.75 10.92 7.46
C HIS A 149 7.23 10.99 7.27
N GLN A 150 6.57 11.87 8.05
CA GLN A 150 5.14 12.08 8.02
C GLN A 150 4.80 13.46 7.40
N PRO A 151 4.67 13.57 6.08
CA PRO A 151 4.17 14.79 5.49
C PRO A 151 2.69 15.00 5.82
N PRO A 152 2.17 16.21 5.67
CA PRO A 152 0.77 16.50 5.89
C PRO A 152 -0.15 15.54 5.11
N GLY A 153 -1.10 14.90 5.82
CA GLY A 153 -2.05 13.95 5.23
C GLY A 153 -1.60 12.49 5.24
N SER A 154 -0.41 12.17 5.72
CA SER A 154 0.00 10.79 5.98
C SER A 154 -0.62 10.27 7.26
N GLU A 155 -1.08 9.01 7.24
CA GLU A 155 -1.72 8.32 8.36
C GLU A 155 -0.69 7.56 9.21
N HIS A 156 0.37 7.05 8.58
CA HIS A 156 1.39 6.21 9.21
C HIS A 156 2.80 6.62 8.82
N VAL A 157 3.78 6.24 9.67
CA VAL A 157 5.21 6.25 9.37
C VAL A 157 5.80 4.89 9.65
N TYR A 158 6.87 4.53 8.98
CA TYR A 158 7.57 3.26 9.13
C TYR A 158 9.04 3.56 9.37
N GLN A 159 9.56 3.22 10.54
CA GLN A 159 10.95 3.50 10.92
C GLN A 159 11.94 2.49 10.31
N SER A 160 11.43 1.33 9.87
CA SER A 160 12.24 0.27 9.26
C SER A 160 11.42 -0.65 8.36
N PRO A 161 12.07 -1.49 7.54
CA PRO A 161 11.38 -2.56 6.80
C PRO A 161 10.67 -3.56 7.71
N GLU A 162 11.19 -3.81 8.92
CA GLU A 162 10.63 -4.72 9.91
C GLU A 162 9.25 -4.24 10.38
N GLU A 163 9.07 -2.93 10.61
CA GLU A 163 7.76 -2.35 10.94
C GLU A 163 6.73 -2.55 9.82
N ILE A 164 7.17 -2.51 8.55
CA ILE A 164 6.30 -2.86 7.43
C ILE A 164 5.88 -4.33 7.53
N LEU A 165 6.81 -5.24 7.84
CA LEU A 165 6.53 -6.67 7.97
C LEU A 165 5.65 -7.02 9.17
N GLU A 166 5.68 -6.22 10.24
CA GLU A 166 4.78 -6.39 11.38
C GLU A 166 3.31 -6.16 10.99
N LEU A 167 3.05 -5.17 10.12
CA LEU A 167 1.71 -4.87 9.63
C LEU A 167 1.30 -5.74 8.43
N TYR A 168 2.26 -6.08 7.58
CA TYR A 168 2.05 -6.82 6.33
C TYR A 168 2.95 -8.06 6.30
N PRO A 169 2.64 -9.10 7.09
CA PRO A 169 3.48 -10.28 7.20
C PRO A 169 3.52 -11.06 5.89
N LEU A 170 4.74 -11.36 5.45
CA LEU A 170 5.02 -12.17 4.28
C LEU A 170 5.51 -13.55 4.72
N GLU A 171 5.16 -14.59 3.98
CA GLU A 171 5.65 -15.95 4.23
C GLU A 171 7.14 -16.05 3.95
N GLN A 172 7.57 -15.41 2.87
CA GLN A 172 8.96 -15.34 2.49
C GLN A 172 9.33 -13.91 2.10
N VAL A 173 10.35 -13.37 2.72
CA VAL A 173 10.95 -12.10 2.33
C VAL A 173 12.02 -12.38 1.27
N LEU A 174 11.85 -11.84 0.07
CA LEU A 174 12.76 -11.99 -1.06
C LEU A 174 13.76 -10.82 -1.14
N TYR A 175 13.33 -9.66 -0.68
CA TYR A 175 14.16 -8.45 -0.59
C TYR A 175 13.64 -7.55 0.52
N GLN A 176 14.55 -6.93 1.27
CA GLN A 176 14.26 -5.79 2.13
C GLN A 176 15.43 -4.81 2.11
N GLY A 177 15.13 -3.54 2.26
CA GLY A 177 16.15 -2.51 2.28
C GLY A 177 15.60 -1.12 2.58
N SER A 178 16.54 -0.22 2.85
CA SER A 178 16.27 1.19 3.11
C SER A 178 17.16 2.05 2.24
N ARG A 179 16.64 3.19 1.81
CA ARG A 179 17.39 4.18 1.06
C ARG A 179 17.15 5.56 1.65
N HIS A 180 18.24 6.24 1.98
CA HIS A 180 18.21 7.63 2.38
C HIS A 180 17.93 8.51 1.16
N LEU A 181 16.95 9.38 1.25
CA LEU A 181 16.49 10.27 0.20
C LEU A 181 16.35 11.68 0.75
N GLN A 182 16.44 12.64 -0.14
CA GLN A 182 16.26 14.05 0.18
C GLN A 182 15.28 14.67 -0.80
N ASP A 183 14.18 15.21 -0.28
CA ASP A 183 13.32 16.10 -1.03
C ASP A 183 13.74 17.57 -0.80
N PRO A 184 13.12 18.57 -1.46
CA PRO A 184 13.51 19.97 -1.28
C PRO A 184 13.37 20.53 0.15
N GLU A 185 12.57 19.88 1.00
CA GLU A 185 12.21 20.39 2.33
C GLU A 185 12.80 19.55 3.46
N THR A 186 13.04 18.24 3.23
CA THR A 186 13.47 17.32 4.29
C THR A 186 14.26 16.12 3.76
N GLU A 187 14.97 15.47 4.68
CA GLU A 187 15.62 14.17 4.45
C GLU A 187 14.79 13.08 5.12
N TYR A 188 14.71 11.91 4.49
CA TYR A 188 13.96 10.79 5.01
C TYR A 188 14.50 9.44 4.51
N ASN A 189 14.16 8.36 5.22
CA ASN A 189 14.44 7.03 4.75
C ASN A 189 13.19 6.41 4.09
N ARG A 190 13.38 5.88 2.90
CA ARG A 190 12.40 5.05 2.19
C ARG A 190 12.72 3.60 2.45
N HIS A 191 11.78 2.86 3.01
CA HIS A 191 11.89 1.44 3.29
C HIS A 191 11.13 0.64 2.24
N MET A 192 11.65 -0.52 1.87
CA MET A 192 11.03 -1.40 0.89
C MET A 192 11.14 -2.86 1.32
N VAL A 193 10.05 -3.59 1.12
CA VAL A 193 10.01 -5.04 1.26
C VAL A 193 9.38 -5.65 0.01
N ILE A 194 9.97 -6.74 -0.48
CA ILE A 194 9.42 -7.58 -1.55
C ILE A 194 9.38 -9.00 -1.02
N GLY A 195 8.26 -9.70 -1.18
CA GLY A 195 8.17 -11.08 -0.74
C GLY A 195 6.89 -11.76 -1.20
N ILE A 196 6.70 -12.98 -0.76
CA ILE A 196 5.57 -13.83 -1.11
C ILE A 196 4.51 -13.73 -0.02
N LYS A 197 3.26 -13.47 -0.44
CA LYS A 197 2.10 -13.50 0.45
C LYS A 197 1.83 -14.93 0.87
N GLY A 198 1.88 -15.19 2.16
CA GLY A 198 1.47 -16.48 2.72
C GLY A 198 -0.05 -16.66 2.72
N ALA A 199 -0.46 -17.89 3.03
CA ALA A 199 -1.85 -18.16 3.36
C ALA A 199 -2.32 -17.12 4.38
N ASN A 200 -3.51 -16.61 4.18
CA ASN A 200 -4.14 -15.82 5.23
C ASN A 200 -4.28 -16.78 6.42
N GLN A 201 -3.22 -16.84 7.23
CA GLN A 201 -3.44 -17.27 8.60
C GLN A 201 -4.50 -16.29 9.07
N LEU A 202 -5.70 -16.80 9.33
CA LEU A 202 -6.62 -16.16 10.23
C LEU A 202 -5.74 -15.91 11.45
N ARG A 203 -5.08 -14.75 11.50
CA ARG A 203 -4.51 -14.29 12.74
C ARG A 203 -5.70 -14.34 13.66
N GLU A 204 -5.65 -15.20 14.64
CA GLU A 204 -6.47 -15.01 15.81
C GLU A 204 -6.00 -13.70 16.42
N LEU A 205 -6.35 -12.59 15.74
CA LEU A 205 -6.16 -11.24 16.25
C LEU A 205 -7.00 -11.20 17.51
N THR A 206 -6.34 -11.43 18.64
CA THR A 206 -6.98 -11.33 19.93
C THR A 206 -6.73 -9.93 20.46
N PHE A 207 -7.79 -9.23 20.81
CA PHE A 207 -7.66 -8.00 21.56
C PHE A 207 -7.23 -8.34 22.99
N MET A 208 -6.02 -7.93 23.37
CA MET A 208 -5.39 -8.20 24.68
C MET A 208 -5.35 -9.70 25.06
N GLY A 209 -5.30 -10.59 24.08
CA GLY A 209 -5.31 -12.03 24.32
C GLY A 209 -6.66 -12.62 24.77
N MET A 210 -7.71 -11.82 24.85
CA MET A 210 -8.97 -12.21 25.49
C MET A 210 -10.16 -12.33 24.54
N SER A 211 -10.12 -11.70 23.39
CA SER A 211 -11.24 -11.72 22.45
C SER A 211 -10.76 -11.74 21.01
N GLN A 212 -11.29 -12.69 20.23
CA GLN A 212 -11.01 -12.76 18.79
C GLN A 212 -11.55 -11.52 18.08
N CYS A 213 -10.73 -10.94 17.23
CA CYS A 213 -11.10 -9.84 16.37
C CYS A 213 -11.53 -10.35 15.00
N THR A 214 -12.62 -9.80 14.46
CA THR A 214 -13.13 -10.22 13.16
C THR A 214 -12.30 -9.67 12.00
N ARG A 215 -11.53 -8.58 12.23
CA ARG A 215 -10.67 -7.94 11.23
C ARG A 215 -9.39 -7.39 11.87
N ASP A 216 -9.45 -6.20 12.47
CA ASP A 216 -8.30 -5.39 12.90
C ASP A 216 -8.35 -4.98 14.38
N CYS A 217 -9.25 -5.54 15.14
CA CYS A 217 -9.54 -5.14 16.52
C CYS A 217 -10.00 -3.68 16.73
N SER A 218 -10.25 -2.89 15.69
CA SER A 218 -10.64 -1.48 15.82
C SER A 218 -11.90 -1.32 16.68
N GLY A 219 -12.90 -2.18 16.47
CA GLY A 219 -14.12 -2.19 17.27
C GLY A 219 -13.82 -2.46 18.76
N HIS A 220 -12.95 -3.42 19.07
CA HIS A 220 -12.55 -3.72 20.43
C HIS A 220 -11.79 -2.55 21.07
N ARG A 221 -10.83 -1.94 20.35
CA ARG A 221 -10.09 -0.74 20.81
C ARG A 221 -11.01 0.43 21.10
N ALA A 222 -11.96 0.71 20.19
CA ALA A 222 -12.93 1.79 20.38
C ALA A 222 -13.80 1.58 21.61
N GLY A 223 -14.32 0.36 21.80
CA GLY A 223 -15.11 0.00 22.97
C GLY A 223 -14.32 0.07 24.28
N TYR A 224 -13.08 -0.40 24.28
CA TYR A 224 -12.18 -0.30 25.41
C TYR A 224 -11.90 1.15 25.81
N ALA A 225 -11.52 2.00 24.84
CA ALA A 225 -11.27 3.42 25.08
C ALA A 225 -12.52 4.14 25.60
N TRP A 226 -13.68 3.82 25.03
CA TRP A 226 -14.95 4.37 25.48
C TRP A 226 -15.24 4.00 26.95
N SER A 227 -15.11 2.73 27.31
CA SER A 227 -15.35 2.26 28.68
C SER A 227 -14.40 2.92 29.67
N LYS A 228 -13.10 3.02 29.36
CA LYS A 228 -12.12 3.74 30.21
C LYS A 228 -12.52 5.21 30.41
N ALA A 229 -12.99 5.89 29.38
CA ALA A 229 -13.45 7.29 29.46
C ALA A 229 -14.75 7.45 30.25
N HIS A 230 -15.52 6.37 30.42
CA HIS A 230 -16.80 6.37 31.16
C HIS A 230 -16.73 5.58 32.46
N GLY A 231 -15.56 5.53 33.11
CA GLY A 231 -15.37 4.95 34.44
C GLY A 231 -15.54 3.43 34.49
N GLY A 232 -15.27 2.72 33.42
CA GLY A 232 -15.41 1.26 33.35
C GLY A 232 -16.83 0.79 33.01
N ALA A 233 -17.66 1.65 32.42
CA ALA A 233 -19.03 1.32 32.05
C ALA A 233 -19.07 0.23 30.95
N SER A 234 -20.01 -0.69 31.06
CA SER A 234 -20.34 -1.64 30.00
C SER A 234 -21.07 -0.92 28.85
N ALA A 235 -20.81 -1.32 27.61
CA ALA A 235 -21.49 -0.79 26.44
C ALA A 235 -22.57 -1.76 25.94
N ALA A 236 -23.68 -1.21 25.45
CA ALA A 236 -24.73 -1.94 24.74
C ALA A 236 -24.94 -1.28 23.38
N SER A 237 -23.97 -1.43 22.46
CA SER A 237 -24.07 -0.93 21.10
C SER A 237 -24.50 -2.05 20.14
N TRP A 238 -24.86 -1.69 18.91
CA TRP A 238 -25.14 -2.64 17.84
C TRP A 238 -23.87 -3.40 17.35
N SER A 239 -22.66 -2.96 17.76
CA SER A 239 -21.39 -3.57 17.39
C SER A 239 -20.91 -4.57 18.45
N PRO A 240 -20.93 -5.89 18.20
CA PRO A 240 -20.46 -6.89 19.16
C PRO A 240 -18.99 -6.69 19.57
N SER A 241 -18.11 -6.33 18.64
CA SER A 241 -16.68 -6.09 18.93
C SER A 241 -16.47 -4.85 19.81
N PHE A 242 -17.27 -3.80 19.63
CA PHE A 242 -17.26 -2.64 20.52
C PHE A 242 -17.68 -3.02 21.94
N ASN A 243 -18.79 -3.73 22.08
CA ASN A 243 -19.30 -4.18 23.38
C ASN A 243 -18.28 -5.06 24.09
N LYS A 244 -17.60 -5.96 23.36
CA LYS A 244 -16.58 -6.83 23.93
C LYS A 244 -15.33 -6.06 24.37
N GLY A 245 -14.92 -5.05 23.62
CA GLY A 245 -13.84 -4.14 24.04
C GLY A 245 -14.18 -3.37 25.33
N ALA A 246 -15.40 -2.87 25.45
CA ALA A 246 -15.88 -2.20 26.65
C ALA A 246 -15.96 -3.14 27.87
N GLU A 247 -16.39 -4.39 27.66
CA GLU A 247 -16.39 -5.44 28.68
C GLU A 247 -14.98 -5.69 29.24
N ILE A 248 -13.99 -5.86 28.35
CA ILE A 248 -12.59 -6.08 28.75
C ILE A 248 -12.07 -4.90 29.61
N ALA A 249 -12.37 -3.65 29.23
CA ALA A 249 -12.00 -2.49 30.01
C ALA A 249 -12.68 -2.44 31.40
N SER A 250 -13.93 -2.89 31.48
CA SER A 250 -14.69 -2.94 32.75
C SER A 250 -14.13 -3.97 33.76
N LEU A 251 -13.42 -4.98 33.23
CA LEU A 251 -12.74 -6.01 34.07
C LEU A 251 -11.42 -5.53 34.65
N GLY A 252 -11.01 -4.29 34.39
CA GLY A 252 -9.83 -3.68 35.00
C GLY A 252 -8.49 -3.92 34.29
N TYR A 253 -8.53 -4.46 33.06
CA TYR A 253 -7.36 -4.67 32.22
C TYR A 253 -6.94 -3.41 31.46
#